data_02ab2d49b5ad9e52ae05e7dbf7309ca9
#
_entry.id   02ab2d49b5ad9e52ae05e7dbf7309ca9
#
_cell.length_a   1.000
_cell.length_b   1.000
_cell.length_c   1.000
_cell.angle_alpha   90.00
_cell.angle_beta   90.00
_cell.angle_gamma   90.00
#
_symmetry.space_group_name_H-M   'P 1'
#
loop_
_entity.id
_entity.type
_entity.pdbx_description
1 polymer ?
#
loop_
_entity_poly.entity_id
_entity_poly.type
_entity_poly.pdbx_seq_one_letter_code
_entity_poly.pdbx_strand_id
1 'polypeptide(L)'
;MPRLYILSGCNGAGKTTASYTLLPELLECSEFVNSDEFAKSLTPFNPSQASVSASRYMLMKIRDLLDKRSDFSIETTLATRSLVGIIQDARELGYSVTLLYFWLNSPELAIARVRDRVAAGGHHIPEDVVRRRYRMGLGYFFETYIPLCDRWVLADNSQTPFTVVAEGNRLGTYVKNQEKYLLIRSIVYPDELDD
;
A
#
# COMPACT_ATOMS: atom_id res chain seq x y z
N MET A 1 -8.58 17.89 11.79
CA MET A 1 -7.79 17.77 10.56
C MET A 1 -8.11 16.41 9.98
N PRO A 2 -8.64 16.30 8.76
CA PRO A 2 -9.00 15.01 8.17
C PRO A 2 -7.74 14.18 7.88
N ARG A 3 -7.90 12.86 7.82
CA ARG A 3 -6.81 11.91 7.71
C ARG A 3 -6.96 11.03 6.45
N LEU A 4 -5.88 10.90 5.71
CA LEU A 4 -5.75 9.96 4.60
C LEU A 4 -4.71 8.89 4.98
N TYR A 5 -5.14 7.63 5.00
CA TYR A 5 -4.26 6.48 5.20
C TYR A 5 -4.03 5.75 3.87
N ILE A 6 -2.79 5.45 3.55
CA ILE A 6 -2.42 4.68 2.36
C ILE A 6 -1.80 3.37 2.82
N LEU A 7 -2.53 2.27 2.64
CA LEU A 7 -2.05 0.92 2.95
C LEU A 7 -1.46 0.32 1.69
N SER A 8 -0.17 0.08 1.71
CA SER A 8 0.57 -0.24 0.50
C SER A 8 1.48 -1.48 0.65
N GLY A 9 1.95 -1.99 -0.48
CA GLY A 9 2.79 -3.19 -0.59
C GLY A 9 2.38 -4.06 -1.77
N CYS A 10 3.22 -4.99 -2.18
CA CYS A 10 2.95 -5.86 -3.33
C CYS A 10 1.70 -6.74 -3.14
N ASN A 11 1.28 -7.42 -4.19
CA ASN A 11 0.25 -8.46 -4.08
C ASN A 11 0.76 -9.57 -3.15
N GLY A 12 -0.10 -10.09 -2.29
CA GLY A 12 0.31 -11.07 -1.26
C GLY A 12 0.93 -10.46 0.00
N ALA A 13 1.17 -9.15 0.06
CA ALA A 13 1.76 -8.49 1.24
C ALA A 13 0.85 -8.45 2.49
N GLY A 14 -0.39 -8.91 2.40
CA GLY A 14 -1.33 -8.97 3.53
C GLY A 14 -2.02 -7.65 3.85
N LYS A 15 -2.00 -6.67 2.93
CA LYS A 15 -2.61 -5.35 3.11
C LYS A 15 -4.07 -5.42 3.55
N THR A 16 -4.91 -6.14 2.80
CA THR A 16 -6.34 -6.26 3.07
C THR A 16 -6.60 -6.89 4.44
N THR A 17 -5.84 -7.92 4.81
CA THR A 17 -5.94 -8.54 6.14
C THR A 17 -5.57 -7.54 7.23
N ALA A 18 -4.47 -6.81 7.06
CA ALA A 18 -4.06 -5.78 8.00
C ALA A 18 -5.06 -4.62 8.08
N SER A 19 -5.69 -4.24 6.96
CA SER A 19 -6.69 -3.16 6.91
C SER A 19 -7.86 -3.43 7.83
N TYR A 20 -8.40 -4.63 7.82
CA TYR A 20 -9.58 -4.98 8.64
C TYR A 20 -9.31 -4.93 10.15
N THR A 21 -8.05 -5.08 10.57
CA THR A 21 -7.65 -4.94 11.97
C THR A 21 -7.19 -3.52 12.31
N LEU A 22 -6.31 -2.95 11.48
CA LEU A 22 -5.68 -1.66 11.77
C LEU A 22 -6.64 -0.47 11.63
N LEU A 23 -7.51 -0.48 10.59
CA LEU A 23 -8.34 0.68 10.30
C LEU A 23 -9.38 0.96 11.38
N PRO A 24 -10.22 -0.01 11.81
CA PRO A 24 -11.23 0.26 12.83
C PRO A 24 -10.65 0.40 14.23
N GLU A 25 -9.67 -0.42 14.60
CA GLU A 25 -9.20 -0.53 15.98
C GLU A 25 -8.11 0.48 16.34
N LEU A 26 -7.17 0.75 15.41
CA LEU A 26 -6.01 1.60 15.69
C LEU A 26 -6.09 2.97 15.02
N LEU A 27 -6.72 3.07 13.85
CA LEU A 27 -6.76 4.30 13.07
C LEU A 27 -8.12 5.00 13.11
N GLU A 28 -9.13 4.37 13.71
CA GLU A 28 -10.52 4.90 13.80
C GLU A 28 -11.04 5.36 12.44
N CYS A 29 -10.75 4.59 11.37
CA CYS A 29 -11.09 4.92 10.00
C CYS A 29 -12.01 3.83 9.43
N SER A 30 -13.24 4.20 9.06
CA SER A 30 -14.26 3.28 8.53
C SER A 30 -14.38 3.31 7.01
N GLU A 31 -13.93 4.40 6.36
CA GLU A 31 -14.01 4.53 4.91
C GLU A 31 -12.77 3.90 4.25
N PHE A 32 -13.00 2.79 3.55
CA PHE A 32 -11.95 2.01 2.90
C PHE A 32 -12.18 1.92 1.40
N VAL A 33 -11.17 2.32 0.62
CA VAL A 33 -11.20 2.33 -0.84
C VAL A 33 -10.23 1.30 -1.39
N ASN A 34 -10.74 0.22 -1.96
CA ASN A 34 -9.99 -0.86 -2.56
C ASN A 34 -10.60 -1.22 -3.94
N SER A 35 -9.84 -0.97 -5.01
CA SER A 35 -10.30 -1.22 -6.38
C SER A 35 -10.52 -2.71 -6.67
N ASP A 36 -9.73 -3.60 -6.06
CA ASP A 36 -9.85 -5.06 -6.27
C ASP A 36 -11.14 -5.60 -5.64
N GLU A 37 -11.51 -5.11 -4.46
CA GLU A 37 -12.76 -5.47 -3.80
C GLU A 37 -13.97 -4.93 -4.56
N PHE A 38 -13.88 -3.71 -5.07
CA PHE A 38 -14.93 -3.16 -5.90
C PHE A 38 -15.08 -3.93 -7.22
N ALA A 39 -14.00 -4.30 -7.90
CA ALA A 39 -14.04 -5.13 -9.09
C ALA A 39 -14.74 -6.48 -8.85
N LYS A 40 -14.49 -7.11 -7.70
CA LYS A 40 -15.17 -8.35 -7.28
C LYS A 40 -16.67 -8.14 -7.07
N SER A 41 -17.09 -7.01 -6.53
CA SER A 41 -18.51 -6.71 -6.31
C SER A 41 -19.28 -6.52 -7.63
N LEU A 42 -18.61 -5.99 -8.66
CA LEU A 42 -19.22 -5.80 -9.98
C LEU A 42 -19.31 -7.11 -10.79
N THR A 43 -18.23 -7.89 -10.80
CA THR A 43 -18.12 -9.15 -11.54
C THR A 43 -17.43 -10.21 -10.70
N PRO A 44 -18.17 -10.89 -9.80
CA PRO A 44 -17.59 -11.84 -8.84
C PRO A 44 -16.78 -12.97 -9.49
N PHE A 45 -17.22 -13.44 -10.67
CA PHE A 45 -16.58 -14.54 -11.40
C PHE A 45 -15.47 -14.11 -12.37
N ASN A 46 -15.40 -12.83 -12.74
CA ASN A 46 -14.37 -12.29 -13.62
C ASN A 46 -14.00 -10.84 -13.29
N PRO A 47 -13.39 -10.58 -12.13
CA PRO A 47 -13.06 -9.21 -11.68
C PRO A 47 -12.14 -8.44 -12.63
N SER A 48 -11.33 -9.12 -13.46
CA SER A 48 -10.44 -8.47 -14.43
C SER A 48 -11.20 -7.66 -15.51
N GLN A 49 -12.39 -8.09 -15.88
CA GLN A 49 -13.24 -7.36 -16.84
C GLN A 49 -13.76 -6.03 -16.25
N ALA A 50 -13.91 -5.94 -14.95
CA ALA A 50 -14.39 -4.74 -14.28
C ALA A 50 -13.28 -3.78 -13.86
N SER A 51 -12.00 -4.08 -14.11
CA SER A 51 -10.86 -3.33 -13.58
C SER A 51 -10.88 -1.83 -13.93
N VAL A 52 -11.26 -1.48 -15.17
CA VAL A 52 -11.37 -0.06 -15.61
C VAL A 52 -12.53 0.64 -14.91
N SER A 53 -13.69 -0.01 -14.83
CA SER A 53 -14.87 0.55 -14.13
C SER A 53 -14.61 0.68 -12.62
N ALA A 54 -13.96 -0.30 -12.03
CA ALA A 54 -13.53 -0.26 -10.63
C ALA A 54 -12.57 0.90 -10.34
N SER A 55 -11.59 1.12 -11.23
CA SER A 55 -10.67 2.25 -11.10
C SER A 55 -11.37 3.61 -11.22
N ARG A 56 -12.32 3.76 -12.13
CA ARG A 56 -13.12 4.97 -12.25
C ARG A 56 -13.97 5.22 -11.02
N TYR A 57 -14.65 4.19 -10.51
CA TYR A 57 -15.44 4.29 -9.30
C TYR A 57 -14.57 4.66 -8.08
N MET A 58 -13.40 4.04 -7.95
CA MET A 58 -12.44 4.38 -6.90
C MET A 58 -12.09 5.87 -6.91
N LEU A 59 -11.80 6.43 -8.10
CA LEU A 59 -11.49 7.86 -8.23
C LEU A 59 -12.69 8.75 -7.88
N MET A 60 -13.90 8.36 -8.26
CA MET A 60 -15.13 9.09 -7.89
C MET A 60 -15.35 9.05 -6.38
N LYS A 61 -15.21 7.87 -5.76
CA LYS A 61 -15.36 7.72 -4.29
C LYS A 61 -14.30 8.54 -3.54
N ILE A 62 -13.05 8.54 -4.01
CA ILE A 62 -11.99 9.35 -3.39
C ILE A 62 -12.33 10.84 -3.46
N ARG A 63 -12.79 11.34 -4.60
CA ARG A 63 -13.20 12.74 -4.75
C ARG A 63 -14.34 13.11 -3.80
N ASP A 64 -15.37 12.27 -3.73
CA ASP A 64 -16.50 12.49 -2.81
C ASP A 64 -16.04 12.54 -1.33
N LEU A 65 -15.08 11.67 -0.95
CA LEU A 65 -14.52 11.67 0.40
C LEU A 65 -13.67 12.91 0.68
N LEU A 66 -12.88 13.36 -0.30
CA LEU A 66 -12.11 14.60 -0.20
C LEU A 66 -13.03 15.83 -0.07
N ASP A 67 -14.07 15.92 -0.87
CA ASP A 67 -15.05 17.01 -0.84
C ASP A 67 -15.78 17.08 0.52
N LYS A 68 -16.10 15.93 1.11
CA LYS A 68 -16.71 15.80 2.43
C LYS A 68 -15.73 16.00 3.58
N ARG A 69 -14.43 16.06 3.30
CA ARG A 69 -13.35 16.08 4.31
C ARG A 69 -13.44 14.92 5.31
N SER A 70 -13.85 13.77 4.83
CA SER A 70 -13.95 12.54 5.63
C SER A 70 -12.58 11.90 5.81
N ASP A 71 -12.36 11.24 6.96
CA ASP A 71 -11.22 10.34 7.12
C ASP A 71 -11.43 9.12 6.23
N PHE A 72 -10.42 8.72 5.48
CA PHE A 72 -10.51 7.54 4.63
C PHE A 72 -9.15 6.87 4.40
N SER A 73 -9.22 5.65 3.90
CA SER A 73 -8.04 4.86 3.56
C SER A 73 -8.10 4.34 2.13
N ILE A 74 -6.93 4.21 1.51
CA ILE A 74 -6.75 3.65 0.18
C ILE A 74 -5.82 2.44 0.27
N GLU A 75 -6.22 1.32 -0.34
CA GLU A 75 -5.33 0.18 -0.55
C GLU A 75 -4.71 0.24 -1.95
N THR A 76 -3.38 0.03 -2.04
CA THR A 76 -2.64 0.09 -3.30
C THR A 76 -1.42 -0.82 -3.29
N THR A 77 -0.94 -1.23 -4.47
CA THR A 77 0.39 -1.85 -4.61
C THR A 77 1.52 -0.83 -4.63
N LEU A 78 1.21 0.46 -4.71
CA LEU A 78 2.15 1.58 -4.87
C LEU A 78 3.06 1.47 -6.11
N ALA A 79 2.78 0.56 -7.04
CA ALA A 79 3.61 0.29 -8.22
C ALA A 79 3.36 1.25 -9.39
N THR A 80 2.75 2.40 -9.12
CA THR A 80 2.48 3.48 -10.08
C THR A 80 2.52 4.82 -9.36
N ARG A 81 2.58 5.92 -10.11
CA ARG A 81 2.49 7.30 -9.57
C ARG A 81 1.07 7.85 -9.54
N SER A 82 0.05 7.01 -9.73
CA SER A 82 -1.35 7.45 -9.87
C SER A 82 -1.92 8.14 -8.63
N LEU A 83 -1.36 7.90 -7.44
CA LEU A 83 -1.83 8.55 -6.21
C LEU A 83 -1.14 9.89 -5.91
N VAL A 84 -0.12 10.29 -6.67
CA VAL A 84 0.62 11.54 -6.41
C VAL A 84 -0.33 12.74 -6.42
N GLY A 85 -1.15 12.89 -7.46
CA GLY A 85 -2.13 13.97 -7.56
C GLY A 85 -3.16 13.93 -6.42
N ILE A 86 -3.67 12.74 -6.08
CA ILE A 86 -4.62 12.57 -4.97
C ILE A 86 -4.01 13.01 -3.64
N ILE A 87 -2.75 12.67 -3.39
CA ILE A 87 -2.04 13.09 -2.16
C ILE A 87 -1.84 14.61 -2.14
N GLN A 88 -1.52 15.21 -3.29
CA GLN A 88 -1.37 16.67 -3.40
C GLN A 88 -2.69 17.38 -3.14
N ASP A 89 -3.78 16.95 -3.80
CA ASP A 89 -5.13 17.48 -3.59
C ASP A 89 -5.57 17.33 -2.12
N ALA A 90 -5.32 16.17 -1.51
CA ALA A 90 -5.64 15.93 -0.10
C ALA A 90 -4.87 16.90 0.81
N ARG A 91 -3.58 17.13 0.56
CA ARG A 91 -2.76 18.06 1.34
C ARG A 91 -3.21 19.51 1.19
N GLU A 92 -3.58 19.94 -0.01
CA GLU A 92 -4.15 21.27 -0.26
C GLU A 92 -5.46 21.47 0.52
N LEU A 93 -6.24 20.39 0.69
CA LEU A 93 -7.44 20.37 1.51
C LEU A 93 -7.16 20.22 3.02
N GLY A 94 -5.91 20.20 3.46
CA GLY A 94 -5.50 20.15 4.86
C GLY A 94 -5.55 18.77 5.49
N TYR A 95 -5.48 17.68 4.70
CA TYR A 95 -5.35 16.33 5.23
C TYR A 95 -3.96 16.06 5.82
N SER A 96 -3.92 15.24 6.86
CA SER A 96 -2.71 14.54 7.29
C SER A 96 -2.62 13.21 6.54
N VAL A 97 -1.53 12.98 5.84
CA VAL A 97 -1.32 11.77 5.02
C VAL A 97 -0.35 10.84 5.72
N THR A 98 -0.81 9.61 5.99
CA THR A 98 -0.01 8.53 6.58
C THR A 98 0.12 7.37 5.61
N LEU A 99 1.35 6.96 5.30
CA LEU A 99 1.68 5.85 4.42
C LEU A 99 2.16 4.65 5.22
N LEU A 100 1.48 3.50 5.09
CA LEU A 100 1.91 2.22 5.64
C LEU A 100 2.33 1.31 4.49
N TYR A 101 3.59 0.85 4.52
CA TYR A 101 4.11 -0.09 3.52
C TYR A 101 4.39 -1.45 4.15
N PHE A 102 3.68 -2.48 3.67
CA PHE A 102 3.89 -3.87 4.07
C PHE A 102 4.86 -4.53 3.10
N TRP A 103 6.07 -4.76 3.56
CA TRP A 103 7.12 -5.44 2.82
C TRP A 103 7.10 -6.95 3.11
N LEU A 104 7.57 -7.74 2.15
CA LEU A 104 7.87 -9.17 2.29
C LEU A 104 9.34 -9.40 1.97
N ASN A 105 9.94 -10.40 2.60
CA ASN A 105 11.37 -10.71 2.46
C ASN A 105 11.76 -11.25 1.07
N SER A 106 10.77 -11.63 0.24
CA SER A 106 11.02 -12.05 -1.14
C SER A 106 9.78 -11.93 -2.02
N PRO A 107 9.96 -11.76 -3.33
CA PRO A 107 8.87 -11.85 -4.29
C PRO A 107 8.31 -13.28 -4.39
N GLU A 108 9.10 -14.32 -4.07
CA GLU A 108 8.67 -15.71 -4.01
C GLU A 108 7.59 -15.92 -2.95
N LEU A 109 7.78 -15.34 -1.75
CA LEU A 109 6.76 -15.36 -0.69
C LEU A 109 5.48 -14.66 -1.13
N ALA A 110 5.61 -13.52 -1.83
CA ALA A 110 4.47 -12.81 -2.40
C ALA A 110 3.68 -13.69 -3.38
N ILE A 111 4.39 -14.39 -4.29
CA ILE A 111 3.80 -15.30 -5.27
C ILE A 111 3.12 -16.49 -4.58
N ALA A 112 3.78 -17.12 -3.60
CA ALA A 112 3.20 -18.23 -2.83
C ALA A 112 1.87 -17.81 -2.18
N ARG A 113 1.84 -16.67 -1.50
CA ARG A 113 0.61 -16.16 -0.87
C ARG A 113 -0.49 -15.79 -1.88
N VAL A 114 -0.12 -15.33 -3.08
CA VAL A 114 -1.10 -15.11 -4.16
C VAL A 114 -1.68 -16.43 -4.65
N ARG A 115 -0.85 -17.49 -4.80
CA ARG A 115 -1.30 -18.83 -5.16
C ARG A 115 -2.28 -19.42 -4.13
N ASP A 116 -1.93 -19.33 -2.82
CA ASP A 116 -2.79 -19.80 -1.72
C ASP A 116 -4.14 -19.08 -1.74
N ARG A 117 -4.12 -17.76 -1.96
CA ARG A 117 -5.34 -16.96 -2.11
C ARG A 117 -6.20 -17.41 -3.31
N VAL A 118 -5.57 -17.75 -4.44
CA VAL A 118 -6.27 -18.26 -5.64
C VAL A 118 -6.88 -19.62 -5.35
N ALA A 119 -6.18 -20.51 -4.65
CA ALA A 119 -6.72 -21.81 -4.23
C ALA A 119 -7.94 -21.67 -3.31
N ALA A 120 -8.01 -20.57 -2.54
CA ALA A 120 -9.16 -20.20 -1.71
C ALA A 120 -10.24 -19.37 -2.46
N GLY A 121 -10.24 -19.37 -3.80
CA GLY A 121 -11.24 -18.67 -4.63
C GLY A 121 -10.92 -17.18 -4.92
N GLY A 122 -9.72 -16.72 -4.62
CA GLY A 122 -9.31 -15.34 -4.90
C GLY A 122 -8.87 -15.12 -6.36
N HIS A 123 -8.66 -13.85 -6.71
CA HIS A 123 -8.25 -13.45 -8.05
C HIS A 123 -6.78 -13.80 -8.35
N HIS A 124 -6.55 -14.40 -9.52
CA HIS A 124 -5.22 -14.71 -10.03
C HIS A 124 -4.49 -13.44 -10.51
N ILE A 125 -3.20 -13.35 -10.19
CA ILE A 125 -2.30 -12.31 -10.70
C ILE A 125 -1.05 -13.01 -11.25
N PRO A 126 -0.65 -12.73 -12.51
CA PRO A 126 0.54 -13.32 -13.10
C PRO A 126 1.80 -13.05 -12.27
N GLU A 127 2.70 -14.03 -12.19
CA GLU A 127 3.89 -13.96 -11.33
C GLU A 127 4.84 -12.82 -11.73
N ASP A 128 5.00 -12.59 -13.04
CA ASP A 128 5.80 -11.47 -13.56
C ASP A 128 5.24 -10.11 -13.10
N VAL A 129 3.90 -9.97 -13.02
CA VAL A 129 3.23 -8.79 -12.50
C VAL A 129 3.49 -8.64 -10.99
N VAL A 130 3.45 -9.73 -10.22
CA VAL A 130 3.76 -9.70 -8.77
C VAL A 130 5.21 -9.26 -8.56
N ARG A 131 6.17 -9.84 -9.29
CA ARG A 131 7.60 -9.47 -9.21
C ARG A 131 7.84 -8.02 -9.59
N ARG A 132 7.24 -7.58 -10.68
CA ARG A 132 7.33 -6.18 -11.11
C ARG A 132 6.80 -5.23 -10.05
N ARG A 133 5.60 -5.50 -9.49
CA ARG A 133 4.97 -4.67 -8.46
C ARG A 133 5.75 -4.68 -7.15
N TYR A 134 6.41 -5.80 -6.81
CA TYR A 134 7.27 -5.90 -5.65
C TYR A 134 8.42 -4.88 -5.72
N ARG A 135 9.15 -4.85 -6.85
CA ARG A 135 10.29 -3.92 -7.04
C ARG A 135 9.84 -2.47 -7.19
N MET A 136 8.88 -2.23 -8.09
CA MET A 136 8.42 -0.87 -8.38
C MET A 136 7.74 -0.21 -7.18
N GLY A 137 6.91 -0.97 -6.45
CA GLY A 137 6.24 -0.45 -5.27
C GLY A 137 7.21 -0.01 -4.19
N LEU A 138 8.26 -0.79 -3.97
CA LEU A 138 9.31 -0.46 -3.00
C LEU A 138 10.14 0.76 -3.45
N GLY A 139 10.52 0.84 -4.73
CA GLY A 139 11.21 2.00 -5.28
C GLY A 139 10.37 3.27 -5.14
N TYR A 140 9.11 3.24 -5.56
CA TYR A 140 8.24 4.41 -5.40
C TYR A 140 7.96 4.76 -3.93
N PHE A 141 7.92 3.79 -3.02
CA PHE A 141 7.79 4.07 -1.59
C PHE A 141 8.87 5.03 -1.12
N PHE A 142 10.15 4.72 -1.38
CA PHE A 142 11.27 5.55 -0.95
C PHE A 142 11.39 6.86 -1.76
N GLU A 143 11.35 6.78 -3.08
CA GLU A 143 11.70 7.89 -3.97
C GLU A 143 10.57 8.89 -4.17
N THR A 144 9.32 8.40 -4.20
CA THR A 144 8.18 9.21 -4.61
C THR A 144 7.24 9.52 -3.46
N TYR A 145 6.87 8.50 -2.66
CA TYR A 145 5.75 8.65 -1.74
C TYR A 145 6.13 9.10 -0.34
N ILE A 146 7.29 8.68 0.21
CA ILE A 146 7.79 9.20 1.49
C ILE A 146 7.83 10.73 1.53
N PRO A 147 8.40 11.42 0.52
CA PRO A 147 8.46 12.89 0.53
C PRO A 147 7.10 13.59 0.49
N LEU A 148 6.06 12.90 0.01
CA LEU A 148 4.70 13.45 -0.10
C LEU A 148 3.87 13.27 1.17
N CYS A 149 4.26 12.36 2.07
CA CYS A 149 3.49 11.99 3.24
C CYS A 149 3.97 12.74 4.50
N ASP A 150 3.04 12.95 5.45
CA ASP A 150 3.38 13.56 6.74
C ASP A 150 3.99 12.53 7.70
N ARG A 151 3.57 11.27 7.57
CA ARG A 151 4.08 10.14 8.33
C ARG A 151 4.15 8.90 7.43
N TRP A 152 5.11 8.02 7.71
CA TRP A 152 5.21 6.74 7.03
C TRP A 152 5.70 5.64 7.98
N VAL A 153 5.30 4.41 7.70
CA VAL A 153 5.70 3.21 8.42
C VAL A 153 6.08 2.14 7.40
N LEU A 154 7.26 1.56 7.55
CA LEU A 154 7.73 0.38 6.83
C LEU A 154 7.63 -0.82 7.75
N ALA A 155 6.78 -1.78 7.42
CA ALA A 155 6.54 -2.98 8.19
C ALA A 155 6.94 -4.23 7.41
N ASP A 156 7.65 -5.15 8.06
CA ASP A 156 7.88 -6.50 7.53
C ASP A 156 6.71 -7.40 7.92
N ASN A 157 5.97 -7.86 6.93
CA ASN A 157 4.85 -8.78 7.07
C ASN A 157 5.17 -10.18 6.52
N SER A 158 6.45 -10.56 6.52
CA SER A 158 6.87 -11.91 6.12
C SER A 158 6.39 -12.98 7.09
N GLN A 159 6.19 -12.59 8.35
CA GLN A 159 5.66 -13.43 9.44
C GLN A 159 4.48 -12.75 10.12
N THR A 160 3.72 -13.50 10.92
CA THR A 160 2.62 -12.99 11.73
C THR A 160 3.00 -13.08 13.23
N PRO A 161 2.84 -12.00 14.00
CA PRO A 161 2.44 -10.66 13.59
C PRO A 161 3.52 -9.94 12.77
N PHE A 162 3.14 -8.91 12.00
CA PHE A 162 4.09 -8.06 11.30
C PHE A 162 4.95 -7.25 12.30
N THR A 163 6.15 -6.87 11.88
CA THR A 163 7.07 -6.06 12.69
C THR A 163 7.40 -4.74 12.00
N VAL A 164 7.43 -3.64 12.78
CA VAL A 164 7.84 -2.35 12.23
C VAL A 164 9.36 -2.32 12.09
N VAL A 165 9.84 -2.07 10.87
CA VAL A 165 11.26 -1.97 10.52
C VAL A 165 11.76 -0.55 10.71
N ALA A 166 11.00 0.42 10.20
CA ALA A 166 11.29 1.84 10.33
C ALA A 166 10.00 2.65 10.23
N GLU A 167 10.03 3.84 10.78
CA GLU A 167 8.97 4.84 10.65
C GLU A 167 9.59 6.22 10.52
N GLY A 168 8.84 7.18 10.01
CA GLY A 168 9.35 8.53 9.89
C GLY A 168 8.26 9.57 9.64
N ASN A 169 8.69 10.80 9.66
CA ASN A 169 7.89 11.98 9.37
C ASN A 169 8.78 13.05 8.73
N ARG A 170 8.28 14.29 8.60
CA ARG A 170 9.03 15.41 8.03
C ARG A 170 10.29 15.80 8.81
N LEU A 171 10.42 15.37 10.08
CA LEU A 171 11.56 15.69 10.95
C LEU A 171 12.69 14.67 10.83
N GLY A 172 12.38 13.44 10.42
CA GLY A 172 13.39 12.40 10.25
C GLY A 172 12.85 10.99 10.22
N THR A 173 13.79 10.05 10.13
CA THR A 173 13.57 8.60 10.09
C THR A 173 14.01 7.97 11.40
N TYR A 174 13.16 7.12 11.97
CA TYR A 174 13.48 6.30 13.13
C TYR A 174 13.52 4.83 12.72
N VAL A 175 14.71 4.25 12.73
CA VAL A 175 14.95 2.85 12.35
C VAL A 175 14.89 1.96 13.58
N LYS A 176 13.96 0.98 13.59
CA LYS A 176 13.80 0.01 14.68
C LYS A 176 14.61 -1.26 14.46
N ASN A 177 14.88 -1.62 13.20
CA ASN A 177 15.73 -2.75 12.84
C ASN A 177 16.67 -2.31 11.72
N GLN A 178 17.91 -1.98 12.10
CA GLN A 178 18.92 -1.42 11.18
C GLN A 178 19.32 -2.40 10.08
N GLU A 179 19.59 -3.66 10.43
CA GLU A 179 19.98 -4.68 9.45
C GLU A 179 18.92 -4.88 8.37
N LYS A 180 17.66 -5.03 8.80
CA LYS A 180 16.55 -5.22 7.88
C LYS A 180 16.26 -3.97 7.06
N TYR A 181 16.40 -2.79 7.63
CA TYR A 181 16.23 -1.54 6.90
C TYR A 181 17.27 -1.37 5.80
N LEU A 182 18.54 -1.67 6.07
CA LEU A 182 19.62 -1.65 5.09
C LEU A 182 19.38 -2.71 4.00
N LEU A 183 19.00 -3.93 4.36
CA LEU A 183 18.62 -4.96 3.40
C LEU A 183 17.50 -4.50 2.46
N ILE A 184 16.46 -3.85 3.00
CA ILE A 184 15.35 -3.36 2.18
C ILE A 184 15.80 -2.22 1.26
N ARG A 185 16.64 -1.31 1.75
CA ARG A 185 17.19 -0.23 0.94
C ARG A 185 18.07 -0.73 -0.20
N SER A 186 18.88 -1.76 0.03
CA SER A 186 19.74 -2.33 -1.01
C SER A 186 18.98 -2.94 -2.21
N ILE A 187 17.72 -3.31 -2.02
CA ILE A 187 16.86 -3.74 -3.14
C ILE A 187 16.57 -2.58 -4.10
N VAL A 188 16.52 -1.36 -3.59
CA VAL A 188 16.23 -0.14 -4.37
C VAL A 188 17.51 0.56 -4.80
N TYR A 189 18.51 0.58 -3.92
CA TYR A 189 19.79 1.27 -4.09
C TYR A 189 20.96 0.29 -3.92
N PRO A 190 21.21 -0.57 -4.91
CA PRO A 190 22.26 -1.60 -4.81
C PRO A 190 23.67 -1.02 -4.65
N ASP A 191 23.91 0.17 -5.18
CA ASP A 191 25.23 0.83 -5.16
C ASP A 191 25.55 1.59 -3.84
N GLU A 192 24.58 1.75 -2.93
CA GLU A 192 24.78 2.46 -1.65
C GLU A 192 25.47 1.60 -0.56
N LEU A 193 25.75 0.32 -0.81
CA LEU A 193 26.38 -0.58 0.16
C LEU A 193 27.91 -0.71 -0.02
N ASP A 194 28.46 -0.14 -1.08
CA ASP A 194 29.90 -0.25 -1.42
C ASP A 194 30.75 0.90 -0.87
N ASP A 195 30.13 1.83 -0.12
CA ASP A 195 30.78 2.95 0.61
C ASP A 195 30.73 2.73 2.14
#